data_e529d6395999de24d99f17711cd90ada
#
_entry.id   e529d6395999de24d99f17711cd90ada
#
_cell.length_a   1.000
_cell.length_b   1.000
_cell.length_c   1.000
_cell.angle_alpha   90.00
_cell.angle_beta   90.00
_cell.angle_gamma   90.00
#
_symmetry.space_group_name_H-M   'P 1'
#
loop_
_entity.id
_entity.type
_entity.pdbx_description
1 polymer ?
#
loop_
_entity_poly.entity_id
_entity_poly.type
_entity_poly.pdbx_seq_one_letter_code
_entity_poly.pdbx_strand_id
1 'polypeptide(L)'
;MFRDYDSFTMTLIRCLLCCTLALGLVPALAQTKEAPPPTSNLTGELLFEILLGELQVLQGDPGAGYSLLLDAARKSGEEALYERAVDVALRSRAGDAALRAASAWRQAAPESVKANLRVLQIQMALQKIKEAQHSIRQAVTLSPEPDRASVILSLPSLL
;
A
#
# COMPACT_ATOMS: atom_id res chain seq x y z
N MET A 1 -49.79 -63.13 -15.70
CA MET A 1 -48.40 -62.94 -15.36
C MET A 1 -47.74 -61.93 -16.29
N PHE A 2 -48.39 -60.77 -16.52
CA PHE A 2 -47.91 -59.72 -17.45
C PHE A 2 -48.46 -58.33 -17.05
N ARG A 3 -48.45 -57.95 -15.78
CA ARG A 3 -49.06 -56.67 -15.36
C ARG A 3 -48.16 -55.82 -14.46
N ASP A 4 -46.95 -56.28 -14.15
CA ASP A 4 -46.04 -55.57 -13.24
C ASP A 4 -44.86 -54.92 -13.94
N TYR A 5 -44.69 -55.11 -15.27
CA TYR A 5 -43.57 -54.55 -16.05
C TYR A 5 -43.78 -53.05 -16.39
N ASP A 6 -45.02 -52.65 -16.56
CA ASP A 6 -45.32 -51.25 -16.96
C ASP A 6 -45.11 -50.24 -15.80
N SER A 7 -45.32 -50.70 -14.55
CA SER A 7 -45.17 -49.84 -13.41
C SER A 7 -43.68 -49.52 -13.09
N PHE A 8 -42.76 -50.47 -13.36
CA PHE A 8 -41.33 -50.30 -13.10
C PHE A 8 -40.67 -49.43 -14.17
N THR A 9 -41.06 -49.57 -15.41
CA THR A 9 -40.55 -48.78 -16.54
C THR A 9 -40.99 -47.33 -16.45
N MET A 10 -42.26 -47.10 -16.04
CA MET A 10 -42.80 -45.74 -15.82
C MET A 10 -42.10 -45.00 -14.67
N THR A 11 -41.72 -45.73 -13.61
CA THR A 11 -40.99 -45.15 -12.47
C THR A 11 -39.56 -44.80 -12.85
N LEU A 12 -38.88 -45.62 -13.63
CA LEU A 12 -37.51 -45.33 -14.14
C LEU A 12 -37.48 -44.14 -15.09
N ILE A 13 -38.48 -44.04 -16.00
CA ILE A 13 -38.57 -42.90 -16.93
C ILE A 13 -38.88 -41.61 -16.18
N ARG A 14 -39.70 -41.64 -15.12
CA ARG A 14 -39.96 -40.44 -14.27
C ARG A 14 -38.70 -40.01 -13.49
N CYS A 15 -37.91 -40.95 -12.96
CA CYS A 15 -36.65 -40.61 -12.30
C CYS A 15 -35.58 -40.04 -13.27
N LEU A 16 -35.50 -40.58 -14.51
CA LEU A 16 -34.60 -40.07 -15.53
C LEU A 16 -34.98 -38.67 -16.01
N LEU A 17 -36.30 -38.35 -16.14
CA LEU A 17 -36.78 -37.03 -16.51
C LEU A 17 -36.54 -36.00 -15.37
N CYS A 18 -36.65 -36.40 -14.10
CA CYS A 18 -36.35 -35.51 -12.98
C CYS A 18 -34.85 -35.17 -12.88
N CYS A 19 -33.97 -36.13 -13.20
CA CYS A 19 -32.50 -35.88 -13.19
C CYS A 19 -32.05 -34.91 -14.29
N THR A 20 -32.72 -34.90 -15.45
CA THR A 20 -32.34 -33.98 -16.55
C THR A 20 -32.82 -32.54 -16.32
N LEU A 21 -33.85 -32.31 -15.50
CA LEU A 21 -34.31 -30.96 -15.13
C LEU A 21 -33.50 -30.33 -14.00
N ALA A 22 -32.75 -31.12 -13.24
CA ALA A 22 -31.90 -30.61 -12.14
C ALA A 22 -30.52 -30.11 -12.59
N LEU A 23 -30.09 -30.39 -13.82
CA LEU A 23 -28.79 -29.95 -14.37
C LEU A 23 -28.84 -28.57 -15.07
N GLY A 24 -29.99 -27.92 -15.11
CA GLY A 24 -30.21 -26.66 -15.85
C GLY A 24 -30.03 -25.38 -15.06
N LEU A 25 -29.79 -25.41 -13.74
CA LEU A 25 -29.46 -24.22 -12.95
C LEU A 25 -27.96 -24.14 -12.72
N VAL A 26 -27.21 -23.79 -13.75
CA VAL A 26 -25.90 -23.18 -13.55
C VAL A 26 -26.17 -21.78 -13.00
N PRO A 27 -25.83 -21.46 -11.73
CA PRO A 27 -25.86 -20.07 -11.29
C PRO A 27 -24.90 -19.34 -12.23
N ALA A 28 -25.44 -18.36 -12.98
CA ALA A 28 -24.63 -17.38 -13.64
C ALA A 28 -23.75 -16.77 -12.54
N LEU A 29 -22.49 -17.21 -12.45
CA LEU A 29 -21.47 -16.52 -11.70
C LEU A 29 -21.48 -15.11 -12.26
N ALA A 30 -22.13 -14.20 -11.53
CA ALA A 30 -22.02 -12.79 -11.78
C ALA A 30 -20.51 -12.52 -11.75
N GLN A 31 -19.93 -12.35 -12.94
CA GLN A 31 -18.61 -11.77 -13.08
C GLN A 31 -18.74 -10.40 -12.44
N THR A 32 -18.39 -10.30 -11.17
CA THR A 32 -18.06 -9.03 -10.56
C THR A 32 -17.05 -8.42 -11.51
N LYS A 33 -17.49 -7.41 -12.26
CA LYS A 33 -16.61 -6.57 -13.07
C LYS A 33 -15.62 -6.01 -12.07
N GLU A 34 -14.50 -6.71 -11.94
CA GLU A 34 -13.38 -6.27 -11.13
C GLU A 34 -13.05 -4.87 -11.62
N ALA A 35 -13.17 -3.89 -10.73
CA ALA A 35 -12.78 -2.54 -11.06
C ALA A 35 -11.34 -2.63 -11.61
N PRO A 36 -11.02 -1.95 -12.73
CA PRO A 36 -9.67 -2.01 -13.27
C PRO A 36 -8.73 -1.70 -12.12
N PRO A 37 -7.66 -2.50 -11.94
CA PRO A 37 -6.70 -2.25 -10.88
C PRO A 37 -6.26 -0.80 -11.00
N PRO A 38 -6.08 -0.07 -9.89
CA PRO A 38 -5.58 1.28 -9.94
C PRO A 38 -4.31 1.24 -10.81
N THR A 39 -4.30 2.02 -11.88
CA THR A 39 -3.15 2.13 -12.78
C THR A 39 -2.01 2.72 -11.96
N SER A 40 -1.23 1.86 -11.31
CA SER A 40 0.00 2.26 -10.68
C SER A 40 0.96 2.64 -11.80
N ASN A 41 1.72 3.71 -11.64
CA ASN A 41 2.80 4.09 -12.56
C ASN A 41 3.98 3.08 -12.51
N LEU A 42 3.72 1.87 -12.04
CA LEU A 42 4.65 0.77 -11.91
C LEU A 42 4.90 0.14 -13.28
N THR A 43 6.03 0.53 -13.89
CA THR A 43 6.58 -0.20 -15.04
C THR A 43 7.30 -1.46 -14.57
N GLY A 44 7.52 -2.43 -15.48
CA GLY A 44 8.29 -3.64 -15.14
C GLY A 44 9.71 -3.33 -14.64
N GLU A 45 10.34 -2.29 -15.19
CA GLU A 45 11.66 -1.80 -14.75
C GLU A 45 11.61 -1.27 -13.30
N LEU A 46 10.61 -0.46 -12.99
CA LEU A 46 10.43 0.09 -11.65
C LEU A 46 10.14 -1.01 -10.62
N LEU A 47 9.33 -2.00 -10.99
CA LEU A 47 9.08 -3.16 -10.13
C LEU A 47 10.38 -3.93 -9.86
N PHE A 48 11.22 -4.15 -10.88
CA PHE A 48 12.50 -4.81 -10.71
C PHE A 48 13.43 -4.03 -9.78
N GLU A 49 13.48 -2.69 -9.90
CA GLU A 49 14.29 -1.83 -9.05
C GLU A 49 13.83 -1.90 -7.57
N ILE A 50 12.51 -1.89 -7.33
CA ILE A 50 11.94 -2.04 -5.98
C ILE A 50 12.30 -3.41 -5.39
N LEU A 51 12.10 -4.49 -6.15
CA LEU A 51 12.43 -5.84 -5.68
C LEU A 51 13.92 -6.00 -5.39
N LEU A 52 14.77 -5.45 -6.22
CA LEU A 52 16.22 -5.46 -6.00
C LEU A 52 16.57 -4.66 -4.73
N GLY A 53 15.95 -3.50 -4.52
CA GLY A 53 16.12 -2.70 -3.31
C GLY A 53 15.73 -3.46 -2.04
N GLU A 54 14.57 -4.12 -2.04
CA GLU A 54 14.14 -4.95 -0.91
C GLU A 54 15.07 -6.14 -0.67
N LEU A 55 15.55 -6.78 -1.73
CA LEU A 55 16.50 -7.89 -1.63
C LEU A 55 17.83 -7.44 -0.99
N GLN A 56 18.35 -6.27 -1.37
CA GLN A 56 19.57 -5.70 -0.75
C GLN A 56 19.38 -5.45 0.75
N VAL A 57 18.21 -4.91 1.15
CA VAL A 57 17.88 -4.73 2.58
C VAL A 57 17.88 -6.07 3.32
N LEU A 58 17.28 -7.12 2.73
CA LEU A 58 17.23 -8.46 3.31
C LEU A 58 18.60 -9.13 3.40
N GLN A 59 19.50 -8.85 2.45
CA GLN A 59 20.88 -9.36 2.43
C GLN A 59 21.81 -8.63 3.39
N GLY A 60 21.31 -7.60 4.09
CA GLY A 60 22.09 -6.84 5.07
C GLY A 60 22.86 -5.65 4.47
N ASP A 61 22.51 -5.22 3.25
CA ASP A 61 22.98 -3.96 2.66
C ASP A 61 21.87 -2.92 2.58
N PRO A 62 21.47 -2.33 3.72
CA PRO A 62 20.43 -1.31 3.73
C PRO A 62 20.82 -0.03 2.99
N GLY A 63 22.12 0.23 2.78
CA GLY A 63 22.58 1.40 2.04
C GLY A 63 22.27 1.31 0.55
N ALA A 64 22.57 0.18 -0.08
CA ALA A 64 22.19 -0.10 -1.46
C ALA A 64 20.67 -0.16 -1.62
N GLY A 65 19.98 -0.86 -0.70
CA GLY A 65 18.52 -0.95 -0.70
C GLY A 65 17.84 0.41 -0.59
N TYR A 66 18.30 1.26 0.32
CA TYR A 66 17.83 2.65 0.46
C TYR A 66 17.95 3.44 -0.85
N SER A 67 19.10 3.33 -1.52
CA SER A 67 19.36 4.09 -2.74
C SER A 67 18.38 3.68 -3.85
N LEU A 68 18.19 2.38 -4.08
CA LEU A 68 17.28 1.85 -5.08
C LEU A 68 15.83 2.25 -4.78
N LEU A 69 15.38 2.08 -3.53
CA LEU A 69 14.02 2.44 -3.12
C LEU A 69 13.75 3.94 -3.26
N LEU A 70 14.71 4.80 -2.92
CA LEU A 70 14.57 6.24 -3.07
C LEU A 70 14.54 6.67 -4.55
N ASP A 71 15.33 6.02 -5.41
CA ASP A 71 15.31 6.29 -6.85
C ASP A 71 13.99 5.83 -7.47
N ALA A 72 13.50 4.65 -7.09
CA ALA A 72 12.18 4.17 -7.47
C ALA A 72 11.06 5.14 -7.03
N ALA A 73 11.14 5.67 -5.79
CA ALA A 73 10.21 6.65 -5.28
C ALA A 73 10.19 7.94 -6.12
N ARG A 74 11.36 8.44 -6.50
CA ARG A 74 11.48 9.65 -7.34
C ARG A 74 10.93 9.46 -8.74
N LYS A 75 11.12 8.27 -9.32
CA LYS A 75 10.63 7.94 -10.67
C LYS A 75 9.11 7.79 -10.70
N SER A 76 8.54 7.16 -9.68
CA SER A 76 7.09 6.89 -9.62
C SER A 76 6.27 8.04 -9.04
N GLY A 77 6.85 8.84 -8.14
CA GLY A 77 6.12 9.80 -7.31
C GLY A 77 5.31 9.16 -6.18
N GLU A 78 5.38 7.84 -5.99
CA GLU A 78 4.57 7.10 -5.03
C GLU A 78 5.04 7.36 -3.59
N GLU A 79 4.14 7.91 -2.76
CA GLU A 79 4.44 8.24 -1.36
C GLU A 79 4.89 7.03 -0.54
N ALA A 80 4.31 5.85 -0.81
CA ALA A 80 4.64 4.61 -0.12
C ALA A 80 6.12 4.21 -0.29
N LEU A 81 6.73 4.50 -1.45
CA LEU A 81 8.14 4.20 -1.71
C LEU A 81 9.07 5.17 -0.98
N TYR A 82 8.70 6.46 -0.91
CA TYR A 82 9.44 7.41 -0.08
C TYR A 82 9.41 7.00 1.40
N GLU A 83 8.23 6.64 1.90
CA GLU A 83 8.08 6.17 3.28
C GLU A 83 8.95 4.94 3.53
N ARG A 84 8.95 3.98 2.60
CA ARG A 84 9.77 2.78 2.70
C ARG A 84 11.27 3.10 2.74
N ALA A 85 11.74 4.01 1.89
CA ALA A 85 13.14 4.46 1.92
C ALA A 85 13.51 5.12 3.27
N VAL A 86 12.60 5.95 3.82
CA VAL A 86 12.77 6.54 5.16
C VAL A 86 12.90 5.46 6.22
N ASP A 87 12.03 4.45 6.20
CA ASP A 87 12.02 3.38 7.19
C ASP A 87 13.30 2.53 7.14
N VAL A 88 13.80 2.22 5.94
CA VAL A 88 15.08 1.51 5.77
C VAL A 88 16.23 2.32 6.37
N ALA A 89 16.29 3.62 6.09
CA ALA A 89 17.30 4.51 6.63
C ALA A 89 17.23 4.63 8.17
N LEU A 90 16.03 4.73 8.75
CA LEU A 90 15.85 4.80 10.20
C LEU A 90 16.25 3.49 10.89
N ARG A 91 15.88 2.34 10.36
CA ARG A 91 16.25 1.02 10.89
C ARG A 91 17.77 0.79 10.87
N SER A 92 18.45 1.32 9.87
CA SER A 92 19.92 1.29 9.78
C SER A 92 20.61 2.41 10.55
N ARG A 93 19.87 3.19 11.35
CA ARG A 93 20.35 4.34 12.14
C ARG A 93 21.02 5.43 11.30
N ALA A 94 20.69 5.50 10.02
CA ALA A 94 21.20 6.51 9.09
C ALA A 94 20.28 7.74 9.06
N GLY A 95 20.22 8.50 10.17
CA GLY A 95 19.29 9.60 10.37
C GLY A 95 19.35 10.69 9.29
N ASP A 96 20.56 11.04 8.81
CA ASP A 96 20.69 12.02 7.72
C ASP A 96 20.18 11.48 6.38
N ALA A 97 20.31 10.16 6.12
CA ALA A 97 19.71 9.53 4.94
C ALA A 97 18.18 9.55 5.05
N ALA A 98 17.64 9.22 6.22
CA ALA A 98 16.20 9.31 6.49
C ALA A 98 15.66 10.74 6.27
N LEU A 99 16.39 11.77 6.73
CA LEU A 99 16.01 13.16 6.52
C LEU A 99 16.01 13.54 5.03
N ARG A 100 17.01 13.05 4.27
CA ARG A 100 17.07 13.27 2.80
C ARG A 100 15.86 12.64 2.10
N ALA A 101 15.50 11.40 2.43
CA ALA A 101 14.34 10.72 1.83
C ALA A 101 13.03 11.41 2.21
N ALA A 102 12.83 11.75 3.49
CA ALA A 102 11.65 12.48 3.94
C ALA A 102 11.53 13.87 3.31
N SER A 103 12.65 14.57 3.12
CA SER A 103 12.68 15.87 2.45
C SER A 103 12.36 15.74 0.95
N ALA A 104 12.83 14.69 0.29
CA ALA A 104 12.48 14.40 -1.10
C ALA A 104 10.98 14.07 -1.22
N TRP A 105 10.43 13.30 -0.29
CA TRP A 105 8.98 13.05 -0.19
C TRP A 105 8.19 14.33 -0.09
N ARG A 106 8.53 15.20 0.87
CA ARG A 106 7.87 16.51 1.03
C ARG A 106 7.95 17.38 -0.23
N GLN A 107 9.06 17.31 -0.98
CA GLN A 107 9.18 18.05 -2.24
C GLN A 107 8.27 17.47 -3.34
N ALA A 108 8.13 16.14 -3.39
CA ALA A 108 7.26 15.48 -4.36
C ALA A 108 5.77 15.65 -4.03
N ALA A 109 5.42 15.68 -2.73
CA ALA A 109 4.05 15.82 -2.23
C ALA A 109 3.97 16.90 -1.14
N PRO A 110 4.04 18.19 -1.50
CA PRO A 110 4.07 19.29 -0.52
C PRO A 110 2.81 19.39 0.33
N GLU A 111 1.66 18.95 -0.20
CA GLU A 111 0.37 18.91 0.50
C GLU A 111 0.23 17.71 1.45
N SER A 112 1.14 16.75 1.40
CA SER A 112 1.09 15.56 2.25
C SER A 112 1.44 15.92 3.69
N VAL A 113 0.43 15.89 4.56
CA VAL A 113 0.60 16.07 6.01
C VAL A 113 1.59 15.03 6.55
N LYS A 114 1.50 13.79 6.06
CA LYS A 114 2.35 12.68 6.47
C LYS A 114 3.82 12.95 6.16
N ALA A 115 4.14 13.44 4.96
CA ALA A 115 5.50 13.80 4.56
C ALA A 115 6.07 14.92 5.45
N ASN A 116 5.27 15.96 5.70
CA ASN A 116 5.66 17.09 6.54
C ASN A 116 5.91 16.68 7.99
N LEU A 117 5.04 15.83 8.56
CA LEU A 117 5.23 15.28 9.91
C LEU A 117 6.48 14.38 9.98
N ARG A 118 6.75 13.57 8.96
CA ARG A 118 7.94 12.70 8.93
C ARG A 118 9.24 13.50 8.93
N VAL A 119 9.30 14.59 8.15
CA VAL A 119 10.45 15.51 8.18
C VAL A 119 10.63 16.11 9.58
N LEU A 120 9.55 16.61 10.18
CA LEU A 120 9.58 17.17 11.52
C LEU A 120 10.10 16.18 12.57
N GLN A 121 9.56 14.94 12.59
CA GLN A 121 9.98 13.88 13.50
C GLN A 121 11.48 13.62 13.42
N ILE A 122 12.02 13.50 12.19
CA ILE A 122 13.44 13.21 11.98
C ILE A 122 14.30 14.41 12.36
N GLN A 123 13.87 15.63 12.04
CA GLN A 123 14.59 16.86 12.45
C GLN A 123 14.69 16.97 13.97
N MET A 124 13.60 16.67 14.70
CA MET A 124 13.60 16.65 16.17
C MET A 124 14.54 15.58 16.70
N ALA A 125 14.48 14.35 16.16
CA ALA A 125 15.36 13.25 16.55
C ALA A 125 16.85 13.56 16.30
N LEU A 126 17.17 14.35 15.27
CA LEU A 126 18.53 14.80 14.95
C LEU A 126 18.90 16.12 15.66
N GLN A 127 18.05 16.64 16.57
CA GLN A 127 18.24 17.90 17.29
C GLN A 127 18.39 19.12 16.35
N LYS A 128 17.85 19.06 15.14
CA LYS A 128 17.83 20.16 14.18
C LYS A 128 16.66 21.12 14.47
N ILE A 129 16.68 21.77 15.64
CA ILE A 129 15.56 22.55 16.20
C ILE A 129 15.15 23.74 15.30
N LYS A 130 16.12 24.41 14.67
CA LYS A 130 15.84 25.57 13.82
C LYS A 130 15.04 25.17 12.57
N GLU A 131 15.43 24.08 11.93
CA GLU A 131 14.74 23.52 10.76
C GLU A 131 13.37 22.97 11.16
N ALA A 132 13.26 22.33 12.32
CA ALA A 132 12.01 21.81 12.84
C ALA A 132 10.95 22.90 13.04
N GLN A 133 11.30 24.10 13.50
CA GLN A 133 10.36 25.21 13.66
C GLN A 133 9.62 25.59 12.36
N HIS A 134 10.31 25.54 11.22
CA HIS A 134 9.69 25.78 9.93
C HIS A 134 8.72 24.63 9.55
N SER A 135 9.15 23.41 9.76
CA SER A 135 8.36 22.21 9.46
C SER A 135 7.09 22.11 10.34
N ILE A 136 7.16 22.53 11.60
CA ILE A 136 5.98 22.63 12.49
C ILE A 136 4.93 23.58 11.90
N ARG A 137 5.34 24.78 11.52
CA ARG A 137 4.40 25.77 10.94
C ARG A 137 3.74 25.21 9.69
N GLN A 138 4.50 24.59 8.82
CA GLN A 138 3.99 24.00 7.59
C GLN A 138 3.01 22.85 7.86
N ALA A 139 3.34 21.93 8.76
CA ALA A 139 2.46 20.82 9.13
C ALA A 139 1.12 21.31 9.71
N VAL A 140 1.15 22.30 10.61
CA VAL A 140 -0.06 22.88 11.19
C VAL A 140 -0.91 23.62 10.15
N THR A 141 -0.28 24.33 9.20
CA THR A 141 -0.99 25.04 8.13
C THR A 141 -1.71 24.09 7.18
N LEU A 142 -1.10 22.93 6.86
CA LEU A 142 -1.66 21.94 5.95
C LEU A 142 -2.73 21.07 6.60
N SER A 143 -2.74 20.96 7.93
CA SER A 143 -3.71 20.13 8.64
C SER A 143 -5.11 20.77 8.62
N PRO A 144 -6.17 20.00 8.29
CA PRO A 144 -7.56 20.45 8.45
C PRO A 144 -7.84 20.90 9.87
N GLU A 145 -8.80 21.84 10.05
CA GLU A 145 -9.16 22.38 11.38
C GLU A 145 -9.39 21.32 12.47
N PRO A 146 -10.15 20.22 12.21
CA PRO A 146 -10.36 19.22 13.25
C PRO A 146 -9.08 18.45 13.63
N ASP A 147 -8.11 18.37 12.72
CA ASP A 147 -6.88 17.58 12.93
C ASP A 147 -5.72 18.41 13.48
N ARG A 148 -5.81 19.74 13.44
CA ARG A 148 -4.76 20.63 13.97
C ARG A 148 -4.47 20.39 15.45
N ALA A 149 -5.51 20.15 16.24
CA ALA A 149 -5.35 19.83 17.65
C ALA A 149 -4.58 18.54 17.86
N SER A 150 -4.85 17.50 17.06
CA SER A 150 -4.14 16.20 17.16
C SER A 150 -2.67 16.32 16.75
N VAL A 151 -2.37 17.13 15.73
CA VAL A 151 -0.99 17.40 15.31
C VAL A 151 -0.22 18.13 16.42
N ILE A 152 -0.83 19.17 17.03
CA ILE A 152 -0.21 19.91 18.13
C ILE A 152 -0.01 19.02 19.36
N LEU A 153 -0.98 18.17 19.70
CA LEU A 153 -0.90 17.26 20.84
C LEU A 153 0.12 16.12 20.63
N SER A 154 0.44 15.78 19.40
CA SER A 154 1.46 14.78 19.10
C SER A 154 2.90 15.32 19.18
N LEU A 155 3.09 16.64 19.17
CA LEU A 155 4.42 17.26 19.24
C LEU A 155 5.20 16.91 20.51
N PRO A 156 4.60 16.89 21.74
CA PRO A 156 5.33 16.52 22.94
C PRO A 156 5.86 15.07 22.92
N SER A 157 5.22 14.16 22.21
CA SER A 157 5.68 12.78 22.08
C SER A 157 6.87 12.62 21.12
N LEU A 158 7.25 13.69 20.42
CA LEU A 158 8.38 13.72 19.49
C LEU A 158 9.65 14.32 20.15
N LEU A 159 9.52 14.87 21.35
CA LEU A 159 10.62 15.41 22.16
C LEU A 159 11.19 14.38 23.12
#